data_299de359a1923fe1a4356658cbf03198
#
_entry.id   299de359a1923fe1a4356658cbf03198
#
_cell.length_a   1.000
_cell.length_b   1.000
_cell.length_c   1.000
_cell.angle_alpha   90.00
_cell.angle_beta   90.00
_cell.angle_gamma   90.00
#
_symmetry.space_group_name_H-M   'P 1'
#
loop_
_entity.id
_entity.type
_entity.pdbx_description
1 polymer ?
#
loop_
_entity_poly.entity_id
_entity_poly.type
_entity_poly.pdbx_seq_one_letter_code
_entity_poly.pdbx_strand_id
1 'polypeptide(L)'
;MKKTGDYLGSPADLDGVVSVTPQPVAGAAIGIIAVNLVYPKLPGNVANASTFAFPVDYEVIDLAIEQLFEADPGAVDQIVQAAKRLEARGVRAIVGACGYFANFQTQVQAAVRVPVLLSSLAQLPLIKTSLRADQRIAV
;
A
#
# COMPACT_ATOMS: atom_id res chain seq x y z
N MET A 1 -9.22 -19.35 -16.18
CA MET A 1 -9.89 -18.06 -16.34
C MET A 1 -8.85 -16.97 -16.46
N LYS A 2 -8.94 -16.15 -17.51
CA LYS A 2 -7.91 -15.14 -17.77
C LYS A 2 -8.18 -13.91 -16.90
N LYS A 3 -7.16 -13.41 -16.24
CA LYS A 3 -7.25 -12.17 -15.47
C LYS A 3 -7.42 -10.98 -16.42
N THR A 4 -8.36 -10.12 -16.15
CA THR A 4 -8.44 -8.80 -16.76
C THR A 4 -8.32 -7.73 -15.71
N GLY A 5 -8.10 -6.54 -16.19
CA GLY A 5 -7.92 -5.37 -15.33
C GLY A 5 -9.06 -5.16 -14.34
N ASP A 6 -8.72 -4.59 -13.24
CA ASP A 6 -9.66 -4.23 -12.21
C ASP A 6 -10.52 -3.05 -12.67
N TYR A 7 -11.81 -3.15 -12.42
CA TYR A 7 -12.76 -2.12 -12.79
C TYR A 7 -13.25 -1.39 -11.53
N LEU A 8 -13.17 -0.07 -11.55
CA LEU A 8 -13.62 0.80 -10.47
C LEU A 8 -14.84 1.66 -10.80
N GLY A 9 -15.39 1.51 -12.00
CA GLY A 9 -16.58 2.24 -12.45
C GLY A 9 -17.88 1.56 -12.06
N SER A 10 -18.99 2.16 -12.49
CA SER A 10 -20.30 1.54 -12.43
C SER A 10 -20.41 0.38 -13.40
N PRO A 11 -21.16 -0.69 -13.09
CA PRO A 11 -21.46 -1.74 -14.05
C PRO A 11 -22.08 -1.21 -15.35
N ALA A 12 -22.74 -0.07 -15.32
CA ALA A 12 -23.31 0.57 -16.51
C ALA A 12 -22.26 1.09 -17.50
N ASP A 13 -21.00 1.29 -17.03
CA ASP A 13 -19.90 1.76 -17.87
C ASP A 13 -19.16 0.61 -18.58
N LEU A 14 -19.55 -0.63 -18.30
CA LEU A 14 -18.97 -1.81 -18.93
C LEU A 14 -19.53 -2.02 -20.32
N ASP A 15 -18.70 -1.85 -21.32
CA ASP A 15 -19.01 -2.21 -22.71
C ASP A 15 -18.25 -3.48 -23.09
N GLY A 16 -19.00 -4.58 -23.20
CA GLY A 16 -18.45 -5.87 -23.60
C GLY A 16 -18.19 -6.86 -22.45
N VAL A 17 -17.38 -7.87 -22.75
CA VAL A 17 -17.05 -8.98 -21.83
C VAL A 17 -15.86 -8.62 -20.98
N VAL A 18 -16.06 -8.59 -19.66
CA VAL A 18 -15.01 -8.40 -18.68
C VAL A 18 -14.67 -9.75 -18.04
N SER A 19 -13.40 -10.14 -18.12
CA SER A 19 -12.90 -11.32 -17.41
C SER A 19 -12.28 -10.88 -16.09
N VAL A 20 -12.66 -11.51 -15.01
CA VAL A 20 -12.14 -11.21 -13.66
C VAL A 20 -11.47 -12.43 -13.06
N THR A 21 -10.48 -12.21 -12.21
CA THR A 21 -9.89 -13.27 -11.40
C THR A 21 -10.83 -13.58 -10.24
N PRO A 22 -11.23 -14.86 -10.04
CA PRO A 22 -12.04 -15.21 -8.89
C PRO A 22 -11.26 -14.95 -7.59
N GLN A 23 -11.92 -14.27 -6.66
CA GLN A 23 -11.37 -13.95 -5.34
C GLN A 23 -12.44 -14.19 -4.29
N PRO A 24 -12.09 -14.63 -3.04
CA PRO A 24 -13.05 -14.70 -1.94
C PRO A 24 -13.68 -13.35 -1.61
N VAL A 25 -12.90 -12.28 -1.73
CA VAL A 25 -13.35 -10.88 -1.64
C VAL A 25 -12.69 -10.13 -2.80
N ALA A 26 -13.44 -9.32 -3.51
CA ALA A 26 -12.96 -8.57 -4.69
C ALA A 26 -13.37 -7.09 -4.62
N GLY A 27 -12.77 -6.27 -5.50
CA GLY A 27 -13.12 -4.87 -5.67
C GLY A 27 -12.29 -3.88 -4.84
N ALA A 28 -11.30 -4.34 -4.07
CA ALA A 28 -10.38 -3.44 -3.39
C ALA A 28 -9.43 -2.77 -4.40
N ALA A 29 -9.37 -1.44 -4.36
CA ALA A 29 -8.51 -0.66 -5.24
C ALA A 29 -7.06 -0.64 -4.77
N ILE A 30 -6.85 -0.48 -3.46
CA ILE A 30 -5.54 -0.32 -2.83
C ILE A 30 -5.38 -1.37 -1.74
N GLY A 31 -4.20 -1.97 -1.68
CA GLY A 31 -3.75 -2.80 -0.59
C GLY A 31 -2.93 -2.00 0.43
N ILE A 32 -3.16 -2.24 1.70
CA ILE A 32 -2.50 -1.53 2.80
C ILE A 32 -1.76 -2.53 3.67
N ILE A 33 -0.44 -2.37 3.78
CA ILE A 33 0.35 -3.14 4.75
C ILE A 33 0.37 -2.37 6.06
N ALA A 34 -0.14 -2.98 7.11
CA ALA A 34 -0.19 -2.40 8.45
C ALA A 34 0.56 -3.27 9.46
N VAL A 35 1.18 -2.63 10.44
CA VAL A 35 1.73 -3.34 11.60
C VAL A 35 0.62 -3.60 12.61
N ASN A 36 0.67 -4.74 13.28
CA ASN A 36 -0.26 -5.10 14.36
C ASN A 36 -0.04 -4.22 15.60
N LEU A 37 -0.40 -2.94 15.48
CA LEU A 37 -0.35 -1.97 16.57
C LEU A 37 -1.76 -1.61 17.00
N VAL A 38 -2.05 -1.77 18.27
CA VAL A 38 -3.37 -1.52 18.85
C VAL A 38 -3.41 -0.13 19.50
N TYR A 39 -3.99 0.83 18.80
CA TYR A 39 -4.30 2.17 19.30
C TYR A 39 -5.52 2.73 18.56
N PRO A 40 -6.20 3.75 19.08
CA PRO A 40 -7.33 4.38 18.40
C PRO A 40 -6.90 4.97 17.05
N LYS A 41 -7.46 4.44 15.95
CA LYS A 41 -7.22 4.91 14.59
C LYS A 41 -8.44 5.68 14.11
N LEU A 42 -8.37 7.00 14.15
CA LEU A 42 -9.45 7.88 13.71
C LEU A 42 -9.54 7.94 12.18
N PRO A 43 -10.69 8.36 11.60
CA PRO A 43 -10.78 8.69 10.18
C PRO A 43 -9.68 9.69 9.78
N GLY A 44 -9.04 9.43 8.64
CA GLY A 44 -7.82 10.12 8.21
C GLY A 44 -6.54 9.30 8.44
N ASN A 45 -6.55 8.34 9.36
CA ASN A 45 -5.47 7.37 9.49
C ASN A 45 -5.57 6.32 8.37
N VAL A 46 -4.46 5.98 7.72
CA VAL A 46 -4.43 5.02 6.60
C VAL A 46 -4.88 3.61 7.03
N ALA A 47 -4.70 3.24 8.29
CA ALA A 47 -5.18 1.97 8.84
C ALA A 47 -6.63 2.04 9.39
N ASN A 48 -7.39 3.06 9.04
CA ASN A 48 -8.82 3.14 9.31
C ASN A 48 -9.58 3.03 7.98
N ALA A 49 -10.40 1.98 7.84
CA ALA A 49 -11.10 1.69 6.58
C ALA A 49 -12.05 2.81 6.13
N SER A 50 -12.60 3.61 7.07
CA SER A 50 -13.47 4.75 6.74
C SER A 50 -12.72 5.98 6.23
N THR A 51 -11.39 5.94 6.18
CA THR A 51 -10.56 7.01 5.60
C THR A 51 -10.75 7.12 4.08
N PHE A 52 -11.11 6.02 3.44
CA PHE A 52 -11.21 5.94 1.98
C PHE A 52 -12.66 5.95 1.52
N ALA A 53 -12.94 6.65 0.42
CA ALA A 53 -14.26 6.65 -0.23
C ALA A 53 -14.48 5.42 -1.15
N PHE A 54 -13.54 4.49 -1.16
CA PHE A 54 -13.55 3.27 -1.97
C PHE A 54 -13.02 2.08 -1.15
N PRO A 55 -13.34 0.84 -1.54
CA PRO A 55 -12.85 -0.34 -0.84
C PRO A 55 -11.33 -0.45 -0.86
N VAL A 56 -10.76 -0.79 0.28
CA VAL A 56 -9.34 -1.09 0.46
C VAL A 56 -9.17 -2.45 1.13
N ASP A 57 -8.05 -3.10 0.89
CA ASP A 57 -7.70 -4.40 1.49
C ASP A 57 -6.50 -4.24 2.43
N TYR A 58 -6.45 -5.02 3.48
CA TYR A 58 -5.40 -4.92 4.50
C TYR A 58 -4.63 -6.22 4.66
N GLU A 59 -3.32 -6.10 4.77
CA GLU A 59 -2.43 -7.12 5.34
C GLU A 59 -1.85 -6.57 6.65
N VAL A 60 -2.26 -7.19 7.75
CA VAL A 60 -1.71 -6.87 9.07
C VAL A 60 -0.57 -7.83 9.37
N ILE A 61 0.59 -7.30 9.66
CA ILE A 61 1.80 -8.07 9.93
C ILE A 61 2.27 -7.88 11.37
N ASP A 62 2.78 -8.95 11.96
CA ASP A 62 3.33 -8.94 13.31
C ASP A 62 4.84 -8.65 13.24
N LEU A 63 5.17 -7.37 13.33
CA LEU A 63 6.53 -6.88 13.45
C LEU A 63 6.64 -5.94 14.64
N ALA A 64 7.74 -6.00 15.35
CA ALA A 64 8.09 -4.96 16.30
C ALA A 64 8.37 -3.66 15.56
N ILE A 65 7.92 -2.53 16.12
CA ILE A 65 8.12 -1.23 15.47
C ILE A 65 9.60 -0.90 15.32
N GLU A 66 10.42 -1.38 16.24
CA GLU A 66 11.87 -1.25 16.25
C GLU A 66 12.50 -1.87 15.00
N GLN A 67 11.98 -3.02 14.53
CA GLN A 67 12.47 -3.64 13.30
C GLN A 67 12.26 -2.75 12.07
N LEU A 68 11.14 -2.02 12.01
CA LEU A 68 10.89 -1.06 10.94
C LEU A 68 11.78 0.18 11.07
N PHE A 69 11.94 0.67 12.29
CA PHE A 69 12.73 1.86 12.61
C PHE A 69 14.23 1.62 12.32
N GLU A 70 14.76 0.47 12.70
CA GLU A 70 16.15 0.09 12.49
C GLU A 70 16.44 -0.46 11.10
N ALA A 71 15.42 -0.55 10.23
CA ALA A 71 15.54 -1.17 8.89
C ALA A 71 16.04 -2.62 8.95
N ASP A 72 15.56 -3.40 9.93
CA ASP A 72 16.00 -4.79 10.16
C ASP A 72 15.81 -5.65 8.90
N PRO A 73 16.88 -6.22 8.32
CA PRO A 73 16.76 -7.10 7.17
C PRO A 73 15.83 -8.31 7.40
N GLY A 74 15.69 -8.76 8.65
CA GLY A 74 14.79 -9.86 9.02
C GLY A 74 13.31 -9.54 8.80
N ALA A 75 12.93 -8.25 8.72
CA ALA A 75 11.56 -7.84 8.43
C ALA A 75 11.18 -7.92 6.94
N VAL A 76 12.17 -7.93 6.03
CA VAL A 76 11.96 -7.83 4.57
C VAL A 76 11.01 -8.90 4.05
N ASP A 77 11.27 -10.16 4.39
CA ASP A 77 10.48 -11.28 3.86
C ASP A 77 9.00 -11.17 4.26
N GLN A 78 8.71 -10.80 5.49
CA GLN A 78 7.34 -10.68 5.97
C GLN A 78 6.59 -9.55 5.25
N ILE A 79 7.24 -8.41 5.02
CA ILE A 79 6.68 -7.26 4.31
C ILE A 79 6.46 -7.61 2.84
N VAL A 80 7.43 -8.27 2.21
CA VAL A 80 7.35 -8.72 0.81
C VAL A 80 6.22 -9.74 0.62
N GLN A 81 6.07 -10.70 1.53
CA GLN A 81 4.98 -11.68 1.45
C GLN A 81 3.61 -11.01 1.62
N ALA A 82 3.48 -10.03 2.50
CA ALA A 82 2.27 -9.23 2.64
C ALA A 82 1.91 -8.51 1.32
N ALA A 83 2.89 -7.89 0.68
CA ALA A 83 2.72 -7.24 -0.61
C ALA A 83 2.26 -8.22 -1.71
N LYS A 84 2.89 -9.39 -1.78
CA LYS A 84 2.52 -10.44 -2.75
C LYS A 84 1.10 -10.97 -2.52
N ARG A 85 0.67 -11.12 -1.26
CA ARG A 85 -0.71 -11.53 -0.96
C ARG A 85 -1.71 -10.48 -1.41
N LEU A 86 -1.42 -9.19 -1.17
CA LEU A 86 -2.25 -8.08 -1.66
C LEU A 86 -2.33 -8.07 -3.19
N GLU A 87 -1.20 -8.17 -3.87
CA GLU A 87 -1.17 -8.25 -5.34
C GLU A 87 -1.98 -9.44 -5.86
N ALA A 88 -1.85 -10.63 -5.23
CA ALA A 88 -2.59 -11.83 -5.61
C ALA A 88 -4.10 -11.66 -5.45
N ARG A 89 -4.55 -10.82 -4.52
CA ARG A 89 -5.97 -10.44 -4.34
C ARG A 89 -6.45 -9.38 -5.32
N GLY A 90 -5.57 -8.87 -6.19
CA GLY A 90 -5.94 -8.03 -7.31
C GLY A 90 -5.99 -6.53 -7.01
N VAL A 91 -5.36 -6.07 -5.93
CA VAL A 91 -5.20 -4.63 -5.69
C VAL A 91 -4.37 -3.98 -6.80
N ARG A 92 -4.60 -2.70 -7.03
CA ARG A 92 -3.96 -1.94 -8.13
C ARG A 92 -2.76 -1.13 -7.70
N ALA A 93 -2.61 -0.94 -6.40
CA ALA A 93 -1.45 -0.31 -5.77
C ALA A 93 -1.32 -0.81 -4.34
N ILE A 94 -0.13 -0.67 -3.76
CA ILE A 94 0.15 -1.03 -2.37
C ILE A 94 0.73 0.18 -1.64
N VAL A 95 0.22 0.44 -0.44
CA VAL A 95 0.71 1.50 0.44
C VAL A 95 1.05 0.95 1.83
N GLY A 96 1.89 1.64 2.57
CA GLY A 96 2.23 1.31 3.95
C GLY A 96 1.51 2.19 4.95
N ALA A 97 1.11 1.62 6.08
CA ALA A 97 0.45 2.32 7.18
C ALA A 97 1.43 2.84 8.25
N CYS A 98 2.72 2.87 7.96
CA CYS A 98 3.75 3.39 8.85
C CYS A 98 4.83 4.10 8.02
N GLY A 99 5.29 5.27 8.49
CA GLY A 99 6.36 6.02 7.82
C GLY A 99 7.66 5.24 7.65
N TYR A 100 8.00 4.40 8.61
CA TYR A 100 9.22 3.59 8.61
C TYR A 100 9.24 2.47 7.56
N PHE A 101 8.11 2.14 6.94
CA PHE A 101 8.10 1.28 5.77
C PHE A 101 8.91 1.84 4.59
N ALA A 102 9.26 3.13 4.61
CA ALA A 102 10.17 3.73 3.62
C ALA A 102 11.48 2.95 3.48
N ASN A 103 11.99 2.37 4.55
CA ASN A 103 13.22 1.59 4.58
C ASN A 103 13.16 0.34 3.69
N PHE A 104 11.98 -0.14 3.38
CA PHE A 104 11.72 -1.38 2.63
C PHE A 104 11.14 -1.13 1.22
N GLN A 105 11.04 0.13 0.81
CA GLN A 105 10.42 0.54 -0.46
C GLN A 105 10.99 -0.22 -1.65
N THR A 106 12.32 -0.28 -1.77
CA THR A 106 13.01 -0.88 -2.92
C THR A 106 12.78 -2.39 -2.98
N GLN A 107 12.86 -3.08 -1.85
CA GLN A 107 12.71 -4.53 -1.78
C GLN A 107 11.27 -4.94 -2.14
N VAL A 108 10.28 -4.23 -1.62
CA VAL A 108 8.88 -4.53 -1.90
C VAL A 108 8.54 -4.19 -3.36
N GLN A 109 8.97 -3.05 -3.87
CA GLN A 109 8.74 -2.67 -5.25
C GLN A 109 9.33 -3.68 -6.24
N ALA A 110 10.51 -4.23 -5.95
CA ALA A 110 11.13 -5.25 -6.80
C ALA A 110 10.39 -6.60 -6.78
N ALA A 111 9.56 -6.85 -5.77
CA ALA A 111 8.89 -8.13 -5.53
C ALA A 111 7.48 -8.23 -6.12
N VAL A 112 6.87 -7.12 -6.53
CA VAL A 112 5.51 -7.03 -7.08
C VAL A 112 5.48 -6.21 -8.36
N ARG A 113 4.37 -6.31 -9.11
CA ARG A 113 4.19 -5.61 -10.40
C ARG A 113 3.32 -4.36 -10.29
N VAL A 114 2.53 -4.26 -9.24
CA VAL A 114 1.69 -3.10 -8.98
C VAL A 114 2.53 -1.96 -8.39
N PRO A 115 2.15 -0.69 -8.58
CA PRO A 115 2.79 0.44 -7.94
C PRO A 115 2.83 0.29 -6.41
N VAL A 116 3.95 0.67 -5.82
CA VAL A 116 4.20 0.59 -4.37
C VAL A 116 4.62 1.96 -3.85
N LEU A 117 3.93 2.44 -2.82
CA LEU A 117 4.24 3.68 -2.09
C LEU A 117 4.11 3.42 -0.60
N LEU A 118 5.16 2.86 0.00
CA LEU A 118 5.10 2.37 1.39
C LEU A 118 5.10 3.49 2.44
N SER A 119 5.49 4.70 2.06
CA SER A 119 5.56 5.84 2.98
C SER A 119 5.28 7.15 2.26
N SER A 120 4.71 8.11 2.98
CA SER A 120 4.58 9.50 2.52
C SER A 120 5.94 10.16 2.25
N LEU A 121 7.04 9.65 2.80
CA LEU A 121 8.40 10.13 2.53
C LEU A 121 8.79 10.00 1.05
N ALA A 122 8.14 9.14 0.29
CA ALA A 122 8.32 9.05 -1.16
C ALA A 122 7.98 10.36 -1.89
N GLN A 123 7.24 11.28 -1.26
CA GLN A 123 6.92 12.60 -1.81
C GLN A 123 8.03 13.64 -1.64
N LEU A 124 9.04 13.38 -0.82
CA LEU A 124 10.11 14.33 -0.52
C LEU A 124 10.82 14.90 -1.76
N PRO A 125 11.16 14.10 -2.80
CA PRO A 125 11.77 14.63 -4.01
C PRO A 125 10.88 15.69 -4.72
N LEU A 126 9.56 15.43 -4.74
CA LEU A 126 8.60 16.36 -5.32
C LEU A 126 8.47 17.63 -4.47
N ILE A 127 8.33 17.50 -3.16
CA ILE A 127 8.26 18.64 -2.25
C ILE A 127 9.51 19.50 -2.37
N LYS A 128 10.69 18.88 -2.49
CA LYS A 128 11.96 19.59 -2.64
C LYS A 128 11.98 20.53 -3.84
N THR A 129 11.28 20.21 -4.93
CA THR A 129 11.22 21.07 -6.11
C THR A 129 10.49 22.40 -5.87
N SER A 130 9.65 22.48 -4.84
CA SER A 130 8.91 23.69 -4.45
C SER A 130 9.65 24.59 -3.47
N LEU A 131 10.83 24.16 -2.99
CA LEU A 131 11.59 24.88 -1.98
C LEU A 131 12.67 25.75 -2.63
N ARG A 132 12.94 26.89 -2.00
CA ARG A 132 14.11 27.71 -2.34
C ARG A 132 15.39 27.02 -1.86
N ALA A 133 16.52 27.40 -2.44
CA ALA A 133 17.82 26.80 -2.17
C ALA A 133 18.27 26.89 -0.70
N ASP A 134 17.78 27.89 0.03
CA ASP A 134 18.07 28.12 1.45
C ASP A 134 17.14 27.34 2.42
N GLN A 135 16.06 26.74 1.90
CA GLN A 135 15.09 25.99 2.71
C GLN A 135 15.49 24.51 2.85
N ARG A 136 15.09 23.92 3.98
CA ARG A 136 15.36 22.54 4.32
C ARG A 136 14.06 21.84 4.70
N ILE A 137 14.02 20.53 4.47
CA ILE A 137 12.95 19.65 4.95
C ILE A 137 13.45 18.98 6.23
N ALA A 138 12.65 19.07 7.28
CA ALA A 138 12.85 18.27 8.49
C ALA A 138 11.92 17.04 8.43
N VAL A 139 12.46 15.88 8.80
CA VAL A 139 11.74 14.60 8.88
C VAL A 139 11.99 14.00 10.24
#